data_6050210df81747edf1826c198617d2c5
#
_entry.id   6050210df81747edf1826c198617d2c5
#
_cell.length_a   1.000
_cell.length_b   1.000
_cell.length_c   1.000
_cell.angle_alpha   90.00
_cell.angle_beta   90.00
_cell.angle_gamma   90.00
#
_symmetry.space_group_name_H-M   'P 1'
#
loop_
_entity.id
_entity.type
_entity.pdbx_description
1 polymer ?
#
loop_
_entity_poly.entity_id
_entity_poly.type
_entity_poly.pdbx_seq_one_letter_code
_entity_poly.pdbx_strand_id
1 'polypeptide(L)'
;PTLQQVTGGKAVVSPKLSASEDFSEFQKKAPGMFFFLGSTDPKRDLKAAAPNHSPKFEIDEASLAVGARAMTALALDYLAQP
;
A
#
# COMPACT_ATOMS: atom_id res chain seq x y z
N PRO A 1 -3.89 -8.42 -10.31
CA PRO A 1 -3.64 -9.84 -9.99
C PRO A 1 -2.58 -10.02 -8.89
N THR A 2 -1.39 -9.42 -9.03
CA THR A 2 -0.28 -9.60 -8.09
C THR A 2 -0.66 -9.25 -6.65
N LEU A 3 -1.24 -8.06 -6.42
CA LEU A 3 -1.65 -7.64 -5.08
C LEU A 3 -2.75 -8.53 -4.50
N GLN A 4 -3.66 -9.01 -5.33
CA GLN A 4 -4.69 -9.97 -4.90
C GLN A 4 -4.08 -11.28 -4.44
N GLN A 5 -3.08 -11.79 -5.13
CA GLN A 5 -2.38 -13.02 -4.74
C GLN A 5 -1.65 -12.85 -3.41
N VAL A 6 -0.90 -11.75 -3.26
CA VAL A 6 -0.11 -11.48 -2.04
C VAL A 6 -1.01 -11.29 -0.82
N THR A 7 -2.18 -10.68 -0.99
CA THR A 7 -3.08 -10.34 0.11
C THR A 7 -4.19 -11.38 0.35
N GLY A 8 -4.22 -12.46 -0.43
CA GLY A 8 -5.30 -13.44 -0.33
C GLY A 8 -6.67 -12.86 -0.69
N GLY A 9 -6.71 -11.98 -1.70
CA GLY A 9 -7.94 -11.37 -2.19
C GLY A 9 -8.39 -10.11 -1.45
N LYS A 10 -7.58 -9.58 -0.55
CA LYS A 10 -7.93 -8.41 0.28
C LYS A 10 -7.58 -7.06 -0.37
N ALA A 11 -6.92 -7.04 -1.52
CA ALA A 11 -6.65 -5.80 -2.21
C ALA A 11 -7.94 -5.25 -2.83
N VAL A 12 -8.18 -3.96 -2.64
CA VAL A 12 -9.36 -3.27 -3.17
C VAL A 12 -8.93 -1.99 -3.88
N VAL A 13 -9.77 -1.54 -4.82
CA VAL A 13 -9.53 -0.24 -5.46
C VAL A 13 -9.87 0.85 -4.45
N SER A 14 -8.89 1.72 -4.17
CA SER A 14 -9.10 2.84 -3.26
C SER A 14 -10.02 3.89 -3.90
N PRO A 15 -10.93 4.51 -3.14
CA PRO A 15 -11.63 5.69 -3.61
C PRO A 15 -10.64 6.83 -3.88
N LYS A 16 -11.06 7.78 -4.71
CA LYS A 16 -10.23 8.96 -4.97
C LYS A 16 -10.03 9.73 -3.67
N LEU A 17 -8.78 10.05 -3.38
CA LEU A 17 -8.40 10.87 -2.23
C LEU A 17 -7.95 12.24 -2.70
N SER A 18 -8.45 13.28 -2.03
CA SER A 18 -8.06 14.66 -2.28
C SER A 18 -6.83 14.99 -1.44
N ALA A 19 -5.66 14.53 -1.91
CA ALA A 19 -4.40 14.71 -1.22
C ALA A 19 -3.27 14.95 -2.23
N SER A 20 -2.18 15.54 -1.76
CA SER A 20 -0.95 15.70 -2.54
C SER A 20 -0.03 14.51 -2.32
N GLU A 21 0.63 14.05 -3.37
CA GLU A 21 1.60 12.97 -3.32
C GLU A 21 2.70 13.19 -4.36
N ASP A 22 3.94 13.22 -3.90
CA ASP A 22 5.09 13.48 -4.77
C ASP A 22 5.33 12.38 -5.80
N PHE A 23 4.80 11.17 -5.58
CA PHE A 23 4.88 10.08 -6.54
C PHE A 23 4.27 10.45 -7.90
N SER A 24 3.34 11.41 -7.93
CA SER A 24 2.76 11.92 -9.17
C SER A 24 3.83 12.48 -10.12
N GLU A 25 4.91 13.03 -9.60
CA GLU A 25 6.02 13.56 -10.42
C GLU A 25 6.79 12.43 -11.13
N PHE A 26 6.94 11.28 -10.47
CA PHE A 26 7.53 10.10 -11.11
C PHE A 26 6.62 9.57 -12.22
N GLN A 27 5.30 9.56 -12.00
CA GLN A 27 4.33 9.09 -12.99
C GLN A 27 4.29 9.95 -14.26
N LYS A 28 4.73 11.19 -14.20
CA LYS A 28 4.90 12.04 -15.39
C LYS A 28 6.05 11.58 -16.29
N LYS A 29 6.98 10.82 -15.77
CA LYS A 29 8.17 10.34 -16.46
C LYS A 29 8.10 8.87 -16.88
N ALA A 30 7.33 8.07 -16.15
CA ALA A 30 7.20 6.64 -16.40
C ALA A 30 5.83 6.16 -15.91
N PRO A 31 5.23 5.15 -16.55
CA PRO A 31 4.03 4.51 -16.01
C PRO A 31 4.31 3.97 -14.60
N GLY A 32 3.35 4.17 -13.70
CA GLY A 32 3.51 3.75 -12.32
C GLY A 32 2.19 3.50 -11.63
N MET A 33 2.26 2.82 -10.49
CA MET A 33 1.11 2.52 -9.66
C MET A 33 1.44 2.90 -8.22
N PHE A 34 0.47 3.45 -7.53
CA PHE A 34 0.55 3.78 -6.12
C PHE A 34 -0.50 2.97 -5.36
N PHE A 35 -0.13 2.39 -4.23
CA PHE A 35 -1.08 1.69 -3.38
C PHE A 35 -0.83 2.02 -1.91
N PHE A 36 -1.89 1.91 -1.11
CA PHE A 36 -1.80 2.04 0.34
C PHE A 36 -1.70 0.67 0.97
N LEU A 37 -0.84 0.55 1.97
CA LEU A 37 -0.75 -0.63 2.82
C LEU A 37 -1.47 -0.35 4.13
N GLY A 38 -2.53 -1.11 4.41
CA GLY A 38 -3.20 -1.03 5.69
C GLY A 38 -2.28 -1.48 6.82
N SER A 39 -2.06 -0.63 7.80
CA SER A 39 -1.11 -0.87 8.88
C SER A 39 -1.72 -0.73 10.28
N THR A 40 -3.03 -0.59 10.38
CA THR A 40 -3.73 -0.58 11.67
C THR A 40 -4.04 -2.00 12.09
N ASP A 41 -3.73 -2.35 13.36
CA ASP A 41 -4.12 -3.63 13.94
C ASP A 41 -5.64 -3.82 13.80
N PRO A 42 -6.12 -4.96 13.23
CA PRO A 42 -7.56 -5.21 13.07
C PRO A 42 -8.36 -5.18 14.38
N LYS A 43 -7.70 -5.35 15.52
CA LYS A 43 -8.31 -5.28 16.85
C LYS A 43 -8.54 -3.85 17.34
N ARG A 44 -7.97 -2.85 16.67
CA ARG A 44 -8.10 -1.44 17.04
C ARG A 44 -9.26 -0.80 16.28
N ASP A 45 -9.86 0.22 16.89
CA ASP A 45 -10.87 1.04 16.22
C ASP A 45 -10.19 1.91 15.15
N LEU A 46 -10.53 1.69 13.89
CA LEU A 46 -9.97 2.44 12.76
C LEU A 46 -10.26 3.95 12.87
N LYS A 47 -11.40 4.31 13.46
CA LYS A 47 -11.77 5.73 13.64
C LYS A 47 -10.91 6.43 14.67
N ALA A 48 -10.37 5.69 15.63
CA ALA A 48 -9.51 6.20 16.69
C ALA A 48 -8.02 6.13 16.31
N ALA A 49 -7.67 5.44 15.24
CA ALA A 49 -6.28 5.31 14.81
C ALA A 49 -5.73 6.63 14.27
N ALA A 50 -4.54 7.01 14.74
CA ALA A 50 -3.88 8.22 14.29
C ALA A 50 -3.37 8.05 12.85
N PRO A 51 -3.48 9.11 11.99
CA PRO A 51 -2.96 9.07 10.64
C PRO A 51 -1.43 9.10 10.62
N ASN A 52 -0.83 8.75 9.47
CA ASN A 52 0.62 8.63 9.30
C ASN A 52 1.41 9.95 9.51
N HIS A 53 0.76 11.10 9.50
CA HIS A 53 1.40 12.38 9.79
C HIS A 53 1.18 12.85 11.23
N SER A 54 0.81 11.95 12.13
CA SER A 54 0.63 12.23 13.56
C SER A 54 1.79 11.67 14.37
N PRO A 55 2.24 12.37 15.44
CA PRO A 55 3.24 11.80 16.36
C PRO A 55 2.71 10.61 17.15
N LYS A 56 1.41 10.36 17.12
CA LYS A 56 0.78 9.18 17.73
C LYS A 56 0.59 8.03 16.76
N PHE A 57 1.14 8.13 15.54
CA PHE A 57 1.00 7.08 14.53
C PHE A 57 1.71 5.81 15.00
N GLU A 58 0.98 4.71 14.92
CA GLU A 58 1.47 3.37 15.22
C GLU A 58 1.10 2.42 14.10
N ILE A 59 1.94 1.43 13.85
CA ILE A 59 1.69 0.41 12.85
C ILE A 59 1.56 -0.97 13.51
N ASP A 60 0.75 -1.83 12.91
CA ASP A 60 0.81 -3.25 13.16
C ASP A 60 2.02 -3.82 12.38
N GLU A 61 3.02 -4.31 13.09
CA GLU A 61 4.25 -4.82 12.49
C GLU A 61 4.00 -6.00 11.52
N ALA A 62 2.90 -6.72 11.68
CA ALA A 62 2.50 -7.76 10.73
C ALA A 62 2.31 -7.22 9.31
N SER A 63 1.97 -5.94 9.17
CA SER A 63 1.83 -5.29 7.86
C SER A 63 3.15 -5.17 7.11
N LEU A 64 4.28 -5.13 7.80
CA LEU A 64 5.61 -5.01 7.18
C LEU A 64 5.92 -6.19 6.26
N ALA A 65 5.61 -7.40 6.72
CA ALA A 65 5.81 -8.60 5.90
C ALA A 65 4.94 -8.59 4.65
N VAL A 66 3.70 -8.11 4.76
CA VAL A 66 2.78 -7.97 3.61
C VAL A 66 3.34 -6.96 2.61
N GLY A 67 3.80 -5.80 3.10
CA GLY A 67 4.41 -4.76 2.26
C GLY A 67 5.65 -5.26 1.52
N ALA A 68 6.56 -5.94 2.21
CA ALA A 68 7.76 -6.49 1.61
C ALA A 68 7.42 -7.50 0.51
N ARG A 69 6.48 -8.42 0.77
CA ARG A 69 6.03 -9.39 -0.23
C ARG A 69 5.35 -8.70 -1.42
N ALA A 70 4.53 -7.70 -1.17
CA ALA A 70 3.84 -6.98 -2.24
C ALA A 70 4.83 -6.29 -3.18
N MET A 71 5.79 -5.55 -2.64
CA MET A 71 6.79 -4.86 -3.45
C MET A 71 7.67 -5.83 -4.23
N THR A 72 8.12 -6.91 -3.59
CA THR A 72 8.93 -7.94 -4.24
C THR A 72 8.17 -8.62 -5.36
N ALA A 73 6.93 -9.04 -5.11
CA ALA A 73 6.10 -9.72 -6.11
C ALA A 73 5.80 -8.81 -7.31
N LEU A 74 5.51 -7.53 -7.07
CA LEU A 74 5.27 -6.58 -8.15
C LEU A 74 6.50 -6.41 -9.05
N ALA A 75 7.69 -6.31 -8.44
CA ALA A 75 8.92 -6.19 -9.20
C ALA A 75 9.20 -7.46 -10.03
N LEU A 76 9.06 -8.63 -9.44
CA LEU A 76 9.29 -9.90 -10.13
C LEU A 76 8.29 -10.13 -11.26
N ASP A 77 7.01 -9.86 -11.03
CA ASP A 77 5.98 -10.02 -12.04
C ASP A 77 6.18 -9.05 -13.21
N TYR A 78 6.59 -7.81 -12.92
CA TYR A 78 6.89 -6.85 -13.96
C TYR A 78 8.10 -7.28 -14.82
N LEU A 79 9.18 -7.72 -14.17
CA LEU A 79 10.38 -8.15 -14.86
C LEU A 79 10.19 -9.46 -15.65
N ALA A 80 9.22 -10.28 -15.28
CA ALA A 80 8.90 -11.51 -15.99
C ALA A 80 8.05 -11.30 -17.25
N GLN A 81 7.53 -10.09 -17.47
CA GLN A 81 6.75 -9.78 -18.67
C GLN A 81 7.66 -9.68 -19.90
N PRO A 82 7.22 -10.20 -21.05
CA PRO A 82 7.97 -10.10 -22.29
C PRO A 82 8.07 -8.66 -22.81
#